data_afba4999055aea32e52ff18b8b413dfa
#
_entry.id   afba4999055aea32e52ff18b8b413dfa
#
_cell.length_a   1.000
_cell.length_b   1.000
_cell.length_c   1.000
_cell.angle_alpha   90.00
_cell.angle_beta   90.00
_cell.angle_gamma   90.00
#
_symmetry.space_group_name_H-M   'P 1'
#
loop_
_entity.id
_entity.type
_entity.pdbx_description
1 polymer ?
#
loop_
_entity_poly.entity_id
_entity_poly.type
_entity_poly.pdbx_seq_one_letter_code
_entity_poly.pdbx_strand_id
1 'polypeptide(L)'
;MNTNDSVITDYTSTDDAAVVRLSDGKIILQTVDFFTPIVDDPYTFGQISAANSLSDIYAMGGKPLFALNIVAFPIQKLSNTILSEIMQGGADKAAEAGIPIVGGHSIDDNEPKYGLVVTGEAIEKNIWTNAGAKPGDHLILTKPIGTGIISTAIKKEKASQAVTDSASESMKELNKKASEVAQHLQPNAVTDVTGFGLVGHLIEVCNASNVSANIDFKEIEFLHGAIDLVNEGIMPGGSKRNLDHAENFTTFSSKLSFNQKLLLCDAQTSGGLLISIQPKDAEKFLNEFGGKAKKIGEIEPRRVNPVTINF
;
A
#
# COMPACT_ATOMS: atom_id res chain seq x y z
N MET A 1 -6.34 -17.76 18.40
CA MET A 1 -6.75 -18.30 17.09
C MET A 1 -8.27 -18.21 17.01
N ASN A 2 -8.77 -17.70 15.90
CA ASN A 2 -10.20 -17.66 15.65
C ASN A 2 -10.65 -19.10 15.36
N THR A 3 -11.59 -19.64 16.14
CA THR A 3 -12.03 -21.05 16.00
C THR A 3 -13.23 -21.20 15.06
N ASN A 4 -13.56 -20.14 14.32
CA ASN A 4 -14.69 -20.15 13.40
C ASN A 4 -14.20 -20.55 11.98
N ASP A 5 -14.63 -21.70 11.49
CA ASP A 5 -14.26 -22.26 10.18
C ASP A 5 -14.66 -21.37 8.98
N SER A 6 -15.50 -20.36 9.21
CA SER A 6 -15.83 -19.36 8.18
C SER A 6 -14.76 -18.30 7.97
N VAL A 7 -13.82 -18.11 8.90
CA VAL A 7 -12.75 -17.13 8.82
C VAL A 7 -11.57 -17.75 8.07
N ILE A 8 -11.21 -17.19 6.93
CA ILE A 8 -10.10 -17.66 6.07
C ILE A 8 -8.82 -16.95 6.42
N THR A 9 -8.85 -15.59 6.51
CA THR A 9 -7.73 -14.77 7.00
C THR A 9 -8.22 -13.87 8.12
N ASP A 10 -7.39 -13.64 9.13
CA ASP A 10 -7.65 -12.73 10.23
C ASP A 10 -6.37 -11.91 10.58
N TYR A 11 -6.44 -11.13 11.64
CA TYR A 11 -5.33 -10.27 12.09
C TYR A 11 -4.03 -11.02 12.44
N THR A 12 -4.03 -12.34 12.49
CA THR A 12 -2.82 -13.15 12.80
C THR A 12 -2.02 -13.52 11.55
N SER A 13 -2.63 -13.45 10.37
CA SER A 13 -1.98 -13.79 9.09
C SER A 13 -1.21 -12.62 8.47
N THR A 14 -1.38 -11.39 8.99
CA THR A 14 -0.79 -10.15 8.43
C THR A 14 -1.13 -9.89 6.97
N ASP A 15 -2.24 -10.45 6.48
CA ASP A 15 -2.78 -10.16 5.14
C ASP A 15 -3.54 -8.82 5.14
N ASP A 16 -3.69 -8.21 3.97
CA ASP A 16 -4.20 -6.83 3.82
C ASP A 16 -5.67 -6.68 4.23
N ALA A 17 -6.50 -7.71 4.09
CA ALA A 17 -7.89 -7.70 4.51
C ALA A 17 -8.33 -8.97 5.22
N ALA A 18 -9.36 -8.87 6.06
CA ALA A 18 -10.05 -10.02 6.62
C ALA A 18 -10.86 -10.72 5.53
N VAL A 19 -10.83 -12.06 5.51
CA VAL A 19 -11.55 -12.88 4.54
C VAL A 19 -12.48 -13.84 5.26
N VAL A 20 -13.76 -13.78 4.93
CA VAL A 20 -14.82 -14.60 5.56
C VAL A 20 -15.65 -15.31 4.50
N ARG A 21 -15.89 -16.59 4.72
CA ARG A 21 -16.82 -17.40 3.92
C ARG A 21 -18.23 -17.32 4.52
N LEU A 22 -19.20 -16.90 3.72
CA LEU A 22 -20.61 -16.88 4.10
C LEU A 22 -21.23 -18.30 4.03
N SER A 23 -22.41 -18.46 4.62
CA SER A 23 -23.12 -19.75 4.66
C SER A 23 -23.52 -20.30 3.27
N ASP A 24 -23.64 -19.43 2.27
CA ASP A 24 -23.89 -19.78 0.88
C ASP A 24 -22.62 -20.06 0.06
N GLY A 25 -21.45 -20.02 0.70
CA GLY A 25 -20.14 -20.27 0.10
C GLY A 25 -19.48 -19.04 -0.54
N LYS A 26 -20.14 -17.88 -0.55
CA LYS A 26 -19.52 -16.64 -1.03
C LYS A 26 -18.42 -16.16 -0.11
N ILE A 27 -17.41 -15.54 -0.70
CA ILE A 27 -16.28 -14.96 0.03
C ILE A 27 -16.44 -13.45 0.09
N ILE A 28 -16.36 -12.92 1.30
CA ILE A 28 -16.33 -11.48 1.57
C ILE A 28 -14.95 -11.10 2.09
N LEU A 29 -14.41 -10.02 1.54
CA LEU A 29 -13.24 -9.32 2.04
C LEU A 29 -13.71 -8.05 2.76
N GLN A 30 -13.07 -7.73 3.88
CA GLN A 30 -13.35 -6.48 4.59
C GLN A 30 -12.09 -5.88 5.17
N THR A 31 -11.91 -4.59 4.92
CA THR A 31 -10.83 -3.80 5.48
C THR A 31 -11.32 -2.49 6.06
N VAL A 32 -10.51 -1.84 6.87
CA VAL A 32 -10.73 -0.51 7.42
C VAL A 32 -9.42 0.25 7.50
N ASP A 33 -9.37 1.39 6.82
CA ASP A 33 -8.24 2.30 6.85
C ASP A 33 -8.71 3.74 7.00
N PHE A 34 -8.08 4.47 7.91
CA PHE A 34 -8.29 5.91 8.08
C PHE A 34 -7.05 6.56 8.69
N PHE A 35 -6.79 7.81 8.33
CA PHE A 35 -5.61 8.54 8.83
C PHE A 35 -5.82 10.05 8.83
N THR A 36 -4.88 10.77 9.41
CA THR A 36 -4.86 12.23 9.46
C THR A 36 -4.40 12.83 8.12
N PRO A 37 -4.74 14.10 7.81
CA PRO A 37 -4.32 14.74 6.56
C PRO A 37 -2.81 14.68 6.33
N ILE A 38 -2.44 14.32 5.11
CA ILE A 38 -1.05 14.20 4.63
C ILE A 38 -0.74 15.18 3.51
N VAL A 39 -1.77 15.87 3.01
CA VAL A 39 -1.74 16.98 2.06
C VAL A 39 -2.68 18.06 2.56
N ASP A 40 -2.49 19.31 2.11
CA ASP A 40 -3.24 20.45 2.60
C ASP A 40 -4.61 20.62 1.92
N ASP A 41 -4.76 20.14 0.66
CA ASP A 41 -6.02 20.22 -0.06
C ASP A 41 -7.02 19.15 0.44
N PRO A 42 -8.19 19.57 0.99
CA PRO A 42 -9.14 18.66 1.59
C PRO A 42 -9.73 17.64 0.61
N TYR A 43 -10.03 18.07 -0.61
CA TYR A 43 -10.57 17.20 -1.64
C TYR A 43 -9.56 16.12 -2.05
N THR A 44 -8.30 16.50 -2.28
CA THR A 44 -7.21 15.56 -2.58
C THR A 44 -6.96 14.59 -1.42
N PHE A 45 -7.01 15.08 -0.16
CA PHE A 45 -6.91 14.21 1.01
C PHE A 45 -8.03 13.15 1.01
N GLY A 46 -9.26 13.54 0.71
CA GLY A 46 -10.39 12.62 0.58
C GLY A 46 -10.17 11.54 -0.49
N GLN A 47 -9.65 11.93 -1.66
CA GLN A 47 -9.32 11.01 -2.73
C GLN A 47 -8.22 10.00 -2.34
N ILE A 48 -7.14 10.49 -1.72
CA ILE A 48 -6.04 9.64 -1.28
C ILE A 48 -6.50 8.63 -0.21
N SER A 49 -7.28 9.10 0.75
CA SER A 49 -7.83 8.25 1.80
C SER A 49 -8.69 7.11 1.25
N ALA A 50 -9.56 7.42 0.31
CA ALA A 50 -10.39 6.40 -0.33
C ALA A 50 -9.56 5.44 -1.19
N ALA A 51 -8.57 5.94 -1.94
CA ALA A 51 -7.67 5.11 -2.73
C ALA A 51 -6.88 4.13 -1.86
N ASN A 52 -6.39 4.59 -0.70
CA ASN A 52 -5.68 3.76 0.27
C ASN A 52 -6.60 2.67 0.84
N SER A 53 -7.81 3.03 1.31
CA SER A 53 -8.75 2.05 1.88
C SER A 53 -9.24 1.01 0.87
N LEU A 54 -9.26 1.34 -0.43
CA LEU A 54 -9.64 0.41 -1.51
C LEU A 54 -8.49 -0.55 -1.86
N SER A 55 -7.25 -0.18 -1.55
CA SER A 55 -6.05 -0.87 -1.99
C SER A 55 -5.97 -2.30 -1.46
N ASP A 56 -6.30 -2.53 -0.19
CA ASP A 56 -6.28 -3.85 0.44
C ASP A 56 -7.16 -4.87 -0.31
N ILE A 57 -8.35 -4.42 -0.78
CA ILE A 57 -9.24 -5.29 -1.55
C ILE A 57 -8.59 -5.69 -2.88
N TYR A 58 -7.91 -4.73 -3.55
CA TYR A 58 -7.18 -5.00 -4.78
C TYR A 58 -5.94 -5.88 -4.57
N ALA A 59 -5.22 -5.68 -3.47
CA ALA A 59 -4.05 -6.47 -3.10
C ALA A 59 -4.40 -7.94 -2.85
N MET A 60 -5.60 -8.20 -2.33
CA MET A 60 -6.11 -9.56 -2.12
C MET A 60 -6.85 -10.16 -3.33
N GLY A 61 -6.75 -9.54 -4.52
CA GLY A 61 -7.41 -10.02 -5.73
C GLY A 61 -8.94 -9.90 -5.71
N GLY A 62 -9.47 -9.10 -4.78
CA GLY A 62 -10.89 -8.87 -4.60
C GLY A 62 -11.44 -7.77 -5.49
N LYS A 63 -12.76 -7.74 -5.60
CA LYS A 63 -13.54 -6.68 -6.25
C LYS A 63 -14.29 -5.90 -5.18
N PRO A 64 -14.04 -4.60 -5.00
CA PRO A 64 -14.83 -3.77 -4.09
C PRO A 64 -16.31 -3.76 -4.49
N LEU A 65 -17.20 -3.76 -3.50
CA LEU A 65 -18.66 -3.74 -3.68
C LEU A 65 -19.30 -2.45 -3.19
N PHE A 66 -18.95 -2.02 -1.99
CA PHE A 66 -19.41 -0.78 -1.38
C PHE A 66 -18.49 -0.35 -0.24
N ALA A 67 -18.65 0.89 0.23
CA ALA A 67 -17.89 1.40 1.35
C ALA A 67 -18.77 2.14 2.37
N LEU A 68 -18.23 2.30 3.59
CA LEU A 68 -18.74 3.16 4.66
C LEU A 68 -17.68 4.20 5.00
N ASN A 69 -18.11 5.46 5.18
CA ASN A 69 -17.22 6.52 5.66
C ASN A 69 -16.88 6.33 7.15
N ILE A 70 -15.60 6.54 7.49
CA ILE A 70 -15.14 6.82 8.86
C ILE A 70 -14.64 8.24 8.91
N VAL A 71 -15.24 9.05 9.77
CA VAL A 71 -14.98 10.49 9.90
C VAL A 71 -14.73 10.85 11.35
N ALA A 72 -13.58 11.45 11.65
CA ALA A 72 -13.35 12.21 12.86
C ALA A 72 -13.03 13.65 12.45
N PHE A 73 -13.74 14.64 12.99
CA PHE A 73 -13.61 16.01 12.51
C PHE A 73 -13.83 17.05 13.62
N PRO A 74 -12.94 18.06 13.75
CA PRO A 74 -13.03 19.09 14.77
C PRO A 74 -14.04 20.19 14.37
N ILE A 75 -15.33 19.93 14.49
CA ILE A 75 -16.43 20.80 14.04
C ILE A 75 -16.41 22.21 14.65
N GLN A 76 -15.75 22.37 15.81
CA GLN A 76 -15.60 23.68 16.46
C GLN A 76 -14.39 24.48 15.95
N LYS A 77 -13.46 23.84 15.22
CA LYS A 77 -12.20 24.46 14.78
C LYS A 77 -12.11 24.66 13.27
N LEU A 78 -12.72 23.77 12.49
CA LEU A 78 -12.69 23.79 11.03
C LEU A 78 -14.10 23.93 10.46
N SER A 79 -14.19 24.57 9.28
CA SER A 79 -15.48 24.76 8.62
C SER A 79 -16.04 23.46 8.05
N ASN A 80 -17.38 23.35 8.02
CA ASN A 80 -18.06 22.21 7.38
C ASN A 80 -17.76 22.10 5.88
N THR A 81 -17.32 23.17 5.23
CA THR A 81 -16.89 23.16 3.83
C THR A 81 -15.70 22.22 3.64
N ILE A 82 -14.71 22.27 4.54
CA ILE A 82 -13.54 21.38 4.53
C ILE A 82 -13.99 19.91 4.64
N LEU A 83 -14.90 19.62 5.56
CA LEU A 83 -15.44 18.26 5.70
C LEU A 83 -16.16 17.82 4.42
N SER A 84 -16.97 18.69 3.83
CA SER A 84 -17.68 18.41 2.59
C SER A 84 -16.74 18.11 1.44
N GLU A 85 -15.64 18.85 1.31
CA GLU A 85 -14.60 18.63 0.29
C GLU A 85 -13.89 17.28 0.50
N ILE A 86 -13.52 16.93 1.75
CA ILE A 86 -12.93 15.62 2.07
C ILE A 86 -13.88 14.49 1.65
N MET A 87 -15.15 14.58 2.07
CA MET A 87 -16.15 13.56 1.76
C MET A 87 -16.44 13.46 0.24
N GLN A 88 -16.46 14.60 -0.47
CA GLN A 88 -16.65 14.63 -1.91
C GLN A 88 -15.46 13.95 -2.63
N GLY A 89 -14.22 14.25 -2.21
CA GLY A 89 -13.02 13.59 -2.75
C GLY A 89 -13.08 12.06 -2.58
N GLY A 90 -13.49 11.59 -1.40
CA GLY A 90 -13.69 10.17 -1.13
C GLY A 90 -14.80 9.56 -1.98
N ALA A 91 -15.93 10.25 -2.12
CA ALA A 91 -17.05 9.78 -2.94
C ALA A 91 -16.70 9.67 -4.43
N ASP A 92 -15.98 10.65 -4.98
CA ASP A 92 -15.55 10.64 -6.37
C ASP A 92 -14.55 9.50 -6.64
N LYS A 93 -13.65 9.22 -5.69
CA LYS A 93 -12.70 8.11 -5.79
C LYS A 93 -13.40 6.75 -5.67
N ALA A 94 -14.39 6.60 -4.80
CA ALA A 94 -15.22 5.41 -4.72
C ALA A 94 -16.02 5.19 -6.03
N ALA A 95 -16.55 6.27 -6.62
CA ALA A 95 -17.23 6.22 -7.92
C ALA A 95 -16.27 5.80 -9.05
N GLU A 96 -15.01 6.28 -9.06
CA GLU A 96 -13.95 5.82 -9.98
C GLU A 96 -13.66 4.32 -9.82
N ALA A 97 -13.67 3.81 -8.60
CA ALA A 97 -13.57 2.37 -8.34
C ALA A 97 -14.81 1.59 -8.81
N GLY A 98 -15.91 2.26 -9.04
CA GLY A 98 -17.19 1.67 -9.48
C GLY A 98 -18.09 1.23 -8.34
N ILE A 99 -17.93 1.80 -7.13
CA ILE A 99 -18.70 1.43 -5.94
C ILE A 99 -19.39 2.64 -5.28
N PRO A 100 -20.54 2.45 -4.62
CA PRO A 100 -21.17 3.47 -3.80
C PRO A 100 -20.56 3.53 -2.40
N ILE A 101 -20.61 4.72 -1.77
CA ILE A 101 -20.54 4.87 -0.32
C ILE A 101 -21.97 4.84 0.21
N VAL A 102 -22.30 3.87 1.06
CA VAL A 102 -23.69 3.59 1.46
C VAL A 102 -24.03 4.05 2.88
N GLY A 103 -23.08 4.66 3.57
CA GLY A 103 -23.26 5.16 4.93
C GLY A 103 -21.94 5.45 5.62
N GLY A 104 -21.93 5.38 6.92
CA GLY A 104 -20.72 5.58 7.73
C GLY A 104 -21.02 6.10 9.12
N HIS A 105 -19.95 6.50 9.82
CA HIS A 105 -20.03 7.09 11.14
C HIS A 105 -19.12 8.31 11.26
N SER A 106 -19.55 9.32 12.03
CA SER A 106 -18.76 10.50 12.31
C SER A 106 -18.71 10.79 13.80
N ILE A 107 -17.55 11.25 14.26
CA ILE A 107 -17.34 11.71 15.65
C ILE A 107 -16.68 13.09 15.66
N ASP A 108 -16.89 13.85 16.73
CA ASP A 108 -16.07 15.03 17.02
C ASP A 108 -14.70 14.59 17.56
N ASP A 109 -13.63 15.18 17.05
CA ASP A 109 -12.25 14.88 17.46
C ASP A 109 -11.42 16.17 17.37
N ASN A 110 -10.26 16.18 18.01
CA ASN A 110 -9.36 17.33 17.97
C ASN A 110 -8.63 17.52 16.64
N GLU A 111 -8.58 16.48 15.82
CA GLU A 111 -7.81 16.39 14.58
C GLU A 111 -8.61 15.65 13.49
N PRO A 112 -8.65 16.17 12.25
CA PRO A 112 -9.36 15.48 11.18
C PRO A 112 -8.78 14.08 10.95
N LYS A 113 -9.67 13.11 10.75
CA LYS A 113 -9.33 11.77 10.24
C LYS A 113 -10.41 11.35 9.27
N TYR A 114 -9.99 10.75 8.18
CA TYR A 114 -10.91 10.24 7.17
C TYR A 114 -10.40 8.93 6.59
N GLY A 115 -11.33 8.07 6.24
CA GLY A 115 -11.08 6.82 5.55
C GLY A 115 -12.36 6.03 5.34
N LEU A 116 -12.21 4.80 4.91
CA LEU A 116 -13.34 3.94 4.58
C LEU A 116 -13.21 2.58 5.28
N VAL A 117 -14.38 2.00 5.60
CA VAL A 117 -14.51 0.55 5.66
C VAL A 117 -14.91 0.10 4.25
N VAL A 118 -14.14 -0.79 3.64
CA VAL A 118 -14.44 -1.31 2.30
C VAL A 118 -14.83 -2.77 2.41
N THR A 119 -15.96 -3.12 1.79
CA THR A 119 -16.39 -4.50 1.61
C THR A 119 -16.23 -4.89 0.16
N GLY A 120 -15.57 -6.02 -0.07
CA GLY A 120 -15.37 -6.62 -1.39
C GLY A 120 -15.80 -8.08 -1.43
N GLU A 121 -15.78 -8.64 -2.62
CA GLU A 121 -15.99 -10.07 -2.87
C GLU A 121 -14.81 -10.65 -3.65
N ALA A 122 -14.58 -11.95 -3.52
CA ALA A 122 -13.60 -12.67 -4.32
C ALA A 122 -14.08 -14.09 -4.62
N ILE A 123 -13.47 -14.71 -5.62
CA ILE A 123 -13.54 -16.16 -5.82
C ILE A 123 -12.41 -16.76 -4.99
N GLU A 124 -12.70 -17.70 -4.10
CA GLU A 124 -11.75 -18.25 -3.11
C GLU A 124 -10.40 -18.66 -3.72
N LYS A 125 -10.39 -19.31 -4.86
CA LYS A 125 -9.17 -19.72 -5.56
C LYS A 125 -8.32 -18.56 -6.13
N ASN A 126 -8.87 -17.36 -6.17
CA ASN A 126 -8.23 -16.17 -6.70
C ASN A 126 -7.83 -15.18 -5.58
N ILE A 127 -7.98 -15.57 -4.31
CA ILE A 127 -7.51 -14.77 -3.19
C ILE A 127 -6.00 -14.83 -3.15
N TRP A 128 -5.38 -13.65 -3.12
CA TRP A 128 -3.95 -13.52 -2.90
C TRP A 128 -3.69 -13.20 -1.44
N THR A 129 -2.54 -13.64 -0.97
CA THR A 129 -2.08 -13.41 0.40
C THR A 129 -0.60 -13.08 0.39
N ASN A 130 -0.07 -12.72 1.55
CA ASN A 130 1.38 -12.61 1.77
C ASN A 130 2.09 -13.96 1.62
N ALA A 131 1.38 -15.08 1.82
CA ALA A 131 1.91 -16.42 1.67
C ALA A 131 1.77 -16.92 0.23
N GLY A 132 2.76 -17.70 -0.23
CA GLY A 132 2.70 -18.38 -1.52
C GLY A 132 3.80 -18.00 -2.50
N ALA A 133 4.62 -16.98 -2.22
CA ALA A 133 5.80 -16.64 -3.02
C ALA A 133 6.76 -17.83 -3.14
N LYS A 134 7.34 -18.05 -4.32
CA LYS A 134 8.16 -19.22 -4.64
C LYS A 134 9.55 -18.81 -5.12
N PRO A 135 10.60 -19.55 -4.74
CA PRO A 135 11.94 -19.32 -5.32
C PRO A 135 11.90 -19.33 -6.85
N GLY A 136 12.50 -18.29 -7.43
CA GLY A 136 12.48 -18.04 -8.88
C GLY A 136 11.41 -17.07 -9.35
N ASP A 137 10.47 -16.67 -8.50
CA ASP A 137 9.52 -15.61 -8.84
C ASP A 137 10.22 -14.26 -9.00
N HIS A 138 9.76 -13.46 -9.94
CA HIS A 138 10.12 -12.06 -10.06
C HIS A 138 9.27 -11.23 -9.10
N LEU A 139 9.88 -10.21 -8.49
CA LEU A 139 9.22 -9.20 -7.69
C LEU A 139 8.96 -7.96 -8.54
N ILE A 140 7.69 -7.56 -8.61
CA ILE A 140 7.26 -6.36 -9.35
C ILE A 140 6.69 -5.36 -8.35
N LEU A 141 7.09 -4.08 -8.47
CA LEU A 141 6.50 -2.95 -7.77
C LEU A 141 5.77 -2.06 -8.76
N THR A 142 4.49 -1.72 -8.47
CA THR A 142 3.62 -1.06 -9.46
C THR A 142 3.56 0.46 -9.37
N LYS A 143 4.07 1.06 -8.28
CA LYS A 143 4.21 2.51 -8.12
C LYS A 143 5.58 2.86 -7.54
N PRO A 144 6.12 4.05 -7.83
CA PRO A 144 7.31 4.56 -7.15
C PRO A 144 7.04 4.79 -5.66
N ILE A 145 8.10 4.78 -4.84
CA ILE A 145 8.03 5.02 -3.39
C ILE A 145 8.60 6.38 -2.99
N GLY A 146 8.30 6.83 -1.75
CA GLY A 146 8.77 8.11 -1.21
C GLY A 146 7.65 9.01 -0.68
N THR A 147 6.41 8.53 -0.59
CA THR A 147 5.24 9.32 -0.18
C THR A 147 5.35 9.84 1.25
N GLY A 148 5.93 9.07 2.19
CA GLY A 148 6.08 9.48 3.58
C GLY A 148 7.08 10.62 3.75
N ILE A 149 8.21 10.56 3.03
CA ILE A 149 9.21 11.64 3.01
C ILE A 149 8.57 12.92 2.45
N ILE A 150 7.86 12.82 1.31
CA ILE A 150 7.22 13.97 0.67
C ILE A 150 6.11 14.55 1.56
N SER A 151 5.23 13.72 2.13
CA SER A 151 4.18 14.18 3.04
C SER A 151 4.75 14.87 4.28
N THR A 152 5.89 14.40 4.79
CA THR A 152 6.60 15.07 5.88
C THR A 152 7.20 16.41 5.44
N ALA A 153 7.67 16.51 4.20
CA ALA A 153 8.17 17.77 3.63
C ALA A 153 7.04 18.77 3.41
N ILE A 154 5.86 18.33 2.93
CA ILE A 154 4.65 19.15 2.83
C ILE A 154 4.31 19.74 4.19
N LYS A 155 4.16 18.91 5.21
CA LYS A 155 3.87 19.35 6.59
C LYS A 155 4.91 20.34 7.16
N LYS A 156 6.15 20.31 6.66
CA LYS A 156 7.24 21.22 7.05
C LYS A 156 7.40 22.43 6.09
N GLU A 157 6.49 22.59 5.14
CA GLU A 157 6.53 23.63 4.10
C GLU A 157 7.85 23.63 3.28
N LYS A 158 8.40 22.43 3.03
CA LYS A 158 9.67 22.22 2.29
C LYS A 158 9.48 21.56 0.93
N ALA A 159 8.31 21.02 0.63
CA ALA A 159 8.03 20.45 -0.67
C ALA A 159 7.63 21.56 -1.66
N SER A 160 8.18 21.52 -2.87
CA SER A 160 7.68 22.36 -3.95
C SER A 160 6.31 21.89 -4.43
N GLN A 161 5.54 22.77 -5.09
CA GLN A 161 4.23 22.42 -5.65
C GLN A 161 4.34 21.22 -6.61
N ALA A 162 5.34 21.19 -7.48
CA ALA A 162 5.55 20.09 -8.43
C ALA A 162 5.80 18.73 -7.73
N VAL A 163 6.54 18.71 -6.61
CA VAL A 163 6.76 17.51 -5.80
C VAL A 163 5.47 17.08 -5.11
N THR A 164 4.72 18.03 -4.55
CA THR A 164 3.42 17.79 -3.91
C THR A 164 2.41 17.19 -4.90
N ASP A 165 2.31 17.80 -6.09
CA ASP A 165 1.38 17.32 -7.14
C ASP A 165 1.74 15.90 -7.61
N SER A 166 3.02 15.65 -7.88
CA SER A 166 3.50 14.33 -8.31
C SER A 166 3.20 13.23 -7.28
N ALA A 167 3.43 13.50 -6.00
CA ALA A 167 3.12 12.56 -4.93
C ALA A 167 1.60 12.37 -4.76
N SER A 168 0.83 13.45 -4.82
CA SER A 168 -0.64 13.40 -4.73
C SER A 168 -1.25 12.57 -5.87
N GLU A 169 -0.78 12.75 -7.11
CA GLU A 169 -1.24 11.94 -8.25
C GLU A 169 -0.93 10.45 -8.05
N SER A 170 0.27 10.12 -7.58
CA SER A 170 0.64 8.73 -7.29
C SER A 170 -0.25 8.12 -6.19
N MET A 171 -0.51 8.87 -5.09
CA MET A 171 -1.33 8.40 -3.99
C MET A 171 -2.82 8.27 -4.36
N LYS A 172 -3.34 9.13 -5.24
CA LYS A 172 -4.73 9.04 -5.75
C LYS A 172 -4.95 7.90 -6.74
N GLU A 173 -3.89 7.38 -7.35
CA GLU A 173 -4.01 6.30 -8.35
C GLU A 173 -4.49 5.00 -7.67
N LEU A 174 -5.60 4.44 -8.18
CA LEU A 174 -6.12 3.17 -7.68
C LEU A 174 -5.23 2.00 -8.10
N ASN A 175 -5.02 1.04 -7.22
CA ASN A 175 -4.37 -0.24 -7.55
C ASN A 175 -5.26 -1.18 -8.38
N LYS A 176 -6.45 -0.71 -8.81
CA LYS A 176 -7.44 -1.43 -9.60
C LYS A 176 -6.84 -2.06 -10.86
N LYS A 177 -6.18 -1.24 -11.71
CA LYS A 177 -5.59 -1.73 -12.97
C LYS A 177 -4.53 -2.80 -12.74
N ALA A 178 -3.67 -2.60 -11.72
CA ALA A 178 -2.64 -3.58 -11.38
C ALA A 178 -3.27 -4.91 -10.93
N SER A 179 -4.30 -4.85 -10.10
CA SER A 179 -5.06 -6.03 -9.67
C SER A 179 -5.75 -6.73 -10.85
N GLU A 180 -6.44 -5.99 -11.73
CA GLU A 180 -7.13 -6.55 -12.90
C GLU A 180 -6.14 -7.28 -13.85
N VAL A 181 -4.98 -6.70 -14.13
CA VAL A 181 -3.94 -7.35 -14.95
C VAL A 181 -3.40 -8.60 -14.24
N ALA A 182 -3.11 -8.51 -12.93
CA ALA A 182 -2.59 -9.62 -12.16
C ALA A 182 -3.56 -10.82 -12.08
N GLN A 183 -4.89 -10.57 -12.05
CA GLN A 183 -5.91 -11.63 -11.99
C GLN A 183 -5.82 -12.62 -13.16
N HIS A 184 -5.42 -12.16 -14.34
CA HIS A 184 -5.26 -13.03 -15.52
C HIS A 184 -3.97 -13.86 -15.49
N LEU A 185 -3.00 -13.48 -14.66
CA LEU A 185 -1.65 -14.03 -14.64
C LEU A 185 -1.35 -14.91 -13.41
N GLN A 186 -2.26 -14.93 -12.43
CA GLN A 186 -2.21 -15.75 -11.22
C GLN A 186 -0.88 -15.61 -10.46
N PRO A 187 -0.61 -14.46 -9.82
CA PRO A 187 0.57 -14.27 -9.00
C PRO A 187 0.59 -15.24 -7.81
N ASN A 188 1.77 -15.53 -7.31
CA ASN A 188 1.95 -16.44 -6.18
C ASN A 188 1.72 -15.74 -4.82
N ALA A 189 2.10 -14.45 -4.69
CA ALA A 189 1.80 -13.62 -3.53
C ALA A 189 1.66 -12.14 -3.97
N VAL A 190 0.81 -11.40 -3.30
CA VAL A 190 0.60 -9.96 -3.52
C VAL A 190 0.33 -9.29 -2.19
N THR A 191 0.84 -8.09 -2.01
CA THR A 191 0.46 -7.13 -0.95
C THR A 191 0.55 -5.72 -1.52
N ASP A 192 -0.05 -4.74 -0.88
CA ASP A 192 0.24 -3.34 -1.20
C ASP A 192 1.34 -2.79 -0.28
N VAL A 193 2.04 -1.76 -0.73
CA VAL A 193 3.13 -1.17 0.03
C VAL A 193 2.62 0.07 0.77
N THR A 194 2.42 -0.05 2.07
CA THR A 194 1.87 0.99 2.93
C THR A 194 2.79 1.32 4.12
N GLY A 195 2.26 1.33 5.32
CA GLY A 195 2.89 1.89 6.52
C GLY A 195 4.24 1.32 6.93
N PHE A 196 4.53 0.06 6.62
CA PHE A 196 5.82 -0.58 6.93
C PHE A 196 6.91 -0.32 5.88
N GLY A 197 6.56 0.33 4.76
CA GLY A 197 7.45 0.58 3.64
C GLY A 197 7.78 -0.69 2.84
N LEU A 198 8.48 -0.51 1.73
CA LEU A 198 8.78 -1.62 0.82
C LEU A 198 9.48 -2.79 1.52
N VAL A 199 10.50 -2.51 2.33
CA VAL A 199 11.28 -3.57 3.00
C VAL A 199 10.46 -4.27 4.07
N GLY A 200 9.63 -3.54 4.82
CA GLY A 200 8.76 -4.14 5.84
C GLY A 200 7.77 -5.14 5.25
N HIS A 201 7.02 -4.73 4.21
CA HIS A 201 6.08 -5.63 3.53
C HIS A 201 6.79 -6.81 2.86
N LEU A 202 7.98 -6.60 2.29
CA LEU A 202 8.75 -7.69 1.72
C LEU A 202 9.22 -8.71 2.78
N ILE A 203 9.56 -8.25 4.00
CA ILE A 203 9.86 -9.14 5.13
C ILE A 203 8.62 -9.98 5.50
N GLU A 204 7.43 -9.39 5.51
CA GLU A 204 6.17 -10.10 5.79
C GLU A 204 5.91 -11.18 4.73
N VAL A 205 5.98 -10.84 3.44
CA VAL A 205 5.83 -11.81 2.33
C VAL A 205 6.86 -12.95 2.44
N CYS A 206 8.13 -12.63 2.69
CA CYS A 206 9.18 -13.64 2.83
C CYS A 206 8.96 -14.57 4.02
N ASN A 207 8.49 -14.05 5.14
CA ASN A 207 8.22 -14.83 6.33
C ASN A 207 6.97 -15.71 6.16
N ALA A 208 5.88 -15.16 5.63
CA ALA A 208 4.65 -15.90 5.37
C ALA A 208 4.85 -17.04 4.35
N SER A 209 5.73 -16.81 3.35
CA SER A 209 6.05 -17.78 2.29
C SER A 209 7.22 -18.70 2.61
N ASN A 210 7.93 -18.49 3.73
CA ASN A 210 9.17 -19.21 4.10
C ASN A 210 10.25 -19.16 3.01
N VAL A 211 10.46 -17.99 2.42
CA VAL A 211 11.43 -17.70 1.35
C VAL A 211 12.32 -16.51 1.72
N SER A 212 13.21 -16.13 0.82
CA SER A 212 13.97 -14.89 0.88
C SER A 212 13.81 -14.10 -0.41
N ALA A 213 14.03 -12.79 -0.34
CA ALA A 213 14.02 -11.90 -1.48
C ALA A 213 15.38 -11.25 -1.68
N ASN A 214 15.76 -11.06 -2.93
CA ASN A 214 16.92 -10.34 -3.36
C ASN A 214 16.50 -9.21 -4.29
N ILE A 215 16.64 -7.95 -3.86
CA ILE A 215 16.25 -6.76 -4.64
C ILE A 215 17.45 -5.87 -4.95
N ASP A 216 17.38 -5.16 -6.06
CA ASP A 216 18.40 -4.19 -6.47
C ASP A 216 17.87 -2.78 -6.24
N PHE A 217 18.60 -1.99 -5.47
CA PHE A 217 18.26 -0.59 -5.19
C PHE A 217 18.09 0.24 -6.47
N LYS A 218 18.86 -0.05 -7.52
CA LYS A 218 18.83 0.71 -8.77
C LYS A 218 17.58 0.49 -9.62
N GLU A 219 16.90 -0.64 -9.39
CA GLU A 219 15.64 -0.97 -10.08
C GLU A 219 14.41 -0.35 -9.41
N ILE A 220 14.59 0.27 -8.24
CA ILE A 220 13.48 0.90 -7.49
C ILE A 220 13.32 2.34 -7.95
N GLU A 221 12.12 2.67 -8.41
CA GLU A 221 11.76 4.04 -8.74
C GLU A 221 11.33 4.81 -7.48
N PHE A 222 11.81 6.04 -7.37
CA PHE A 222 11.42 6.97 -6.32
C PHE A 222 10.61 8.12 -6.91
N LEU A 223 9.65 8.61 -6.15
CA LEU A 223 8.90 9.81 -6.49
C LEU A 223 9.84 11.00 -6.68
N HIS A 224 9.49 11.86 -7.61
CA HIS A 224 10.24 13.08 -7.89
C HIS A 224 10.45 13.90 -6.61
N GLY A 225 11.70 14.27 -6.33
CA GLY A 225 12.08 15.04 -5.14
C GLY A 225 12.30 14.22 -3.86
N ALA A 226 11.89 12.94 -3.77
CA ALA A 226 12.05 12.15 -2.55
C ALA A 226 13.52 11.97 -2.14
N ILE A 227 14.41 11.72 -3.11
CA ILE A 227 15.86 11.57 -2.87
C ILE A 227 16.48 12.89 -2.38
N ASP A 228 16.10 14.02 -2.99
CA ASP A 228 16.63 15.32 -2.60
C ASP A 228 16.17 15.69 -1.18
N LEU A 229 14.88 15.52 -0.89
CA LEU A 229 14.31 15.79 0.42
C LEU A 229 14.93 14.98 1.54
N VAL A 230 15.18 13.68 1.34
CA VAL A 230 15.86 12.88 2.36
C VAL A 230 17.31 13.34 2.56
N ASN A 231 18.00 13.77 1.50
CA ASN A 231 19.36 14.32 1.58
C ASN A 231 19.38 15.69 2.28
N GLU A 232 18.29 16.45 2.23
CA GLU A 232 18.08 17.67 3.02
C GLU A 232 17.69 17.42 4.48
N GLY A 233 17.64 16.15 4.90
CA GLY A 233 17.35 15.76 6.28
C GLY A 233 15.85 15.61 6.60
N ILE A 234 14.98 15.48 5.58
CA ILE A 234 13.58 15.12 5.82
C ILE A 234 13.52 13.63 6.17
N MET A 235 13.11 13.35 7.39
CA MET A 235 13.03 11.99 7.92
C MET A 235 11.73 11.82 8.69
N PRO A 236 10.76 11.03 8.16
CA PRO A 236 9.56 10.68 8.89
C PRO A 236 9.90 9.79 10.10
N GLY A 237 9.25 10.02 11.23
CA GLY A 237 9.48 9.18 12.41
C GLY A 237 9.06 7.73 12.22
N GLY A 238 8.02 7.49 11.39
CA GLY A 238 7.59 6.15 10.98
C GLY A 238 8.68 5.41 10.20
N SER A 239 9.22 6.05 9.17
CA SER A 239 10.25 5.49 8.29
C SER A 239 11.55 5.15 9.06
N LYS A 240 11.92 5.98 10.06
CA LYS A 240 13.05 5.67 10.94
C LYS A 240 12.80 4.40 11.76
N ARG A 241 11.62 4.26 12.38
CA ARG A 241 11.28 3.04 13.14
C ARG A 241 11.21 1.80 12.23
N ASN A 242 10.71 1.95 11.01
CA ASN A 242 10.70 0.88 10.01
C ASN A 242 12.14 0.43 9.68
N LEU A 243 13.06 1.37 9.47
CA LEU A 243 14.48 1.06 9.22
C LEU A 243 15.11 0.34 10.41
N ASP A 244 14.91 0.83 11.64
CA ASP A 244 15.45 0.20 12.85
C ASP A 244 14.94 -1.25 13.02
N HIS A 245 13.69 -1.50 12.64
CA HIS A 245 13.14 -2.87 12.61
C HIS A 245 13.76 -3.70 11.49
N ALA A 246 13.78 -3.16 10.27
CA ALA A 246 14.24 -3.86 9.07
C ALA A 246 15.70 -4.28 9.14
N GLU A 247 16.57 -3.53 9.82
CA GLU A 247 17.99 -3.88 9.99
C GLU A 247 18.22 -5.24 10.68
N ASN A 248 17.24 -5.73 11.45
CA ASN A 248 17.32 -7.05 12.10
C ASN A 248 17.03 -8.21 11.13
N PHE A 249 16.40 -7.94 9.98
CA PHE A 249 15.90 -8.93 9.03
C PHE A 249 16.46 -8.76 7.62
N THR A 250 17.28 -7.72 7.40
CA THR A 250 17.74 -7.34 6.05
C THR A 250 19.24 -7.26 5.99
N THR A 251 19.83 -7.87 4.97
CA THR A 251 21.22 -7.67 4.59
C THR A 251 21.31 -6.53 3.60
N PHE A 252 21.66 -5.34 4.06
CA PHE A 252 21.92 -4.19 3.21
C PHE A 252 23.33 -4.20 2.65
N SER A 253 23.49 -3.91 1.35
CA SER A 253 24.80 -3.67 0.74
C SER A 253 25.53 -2.55 1.52
N SER A 254 26.84 -2.75 1.76
CA SER A 254 27.68 -1.73 2.41
C SER A 254 27.86 -0.45 1.60
N LYS A 255 27.46 -0.46 0.32
CA LYS A 255 27.48 0.72 -0.55
C LYS A 255 26.26 1.64 -0.33
N LEU A 256 25.21 1.14 0.28
CA LEU A 256 24.00 1.95 0.56
C LEU A 256 24.25 2.92 1.71
N SER A 257 24.00 4.20 1.47
CA SER A 257 24.00 5.22 2.51
C SER A 257 22.81 5.05 3.47
N PHE A 258 22.85 5.69 4.62
CA PHE A 258 21.73 5.74 5.57
C PHE A 258 20.44 6.26 4.89
N ASN A 259 20.53 7.34 4.10
CA ASN A 259 19.39 7.94 3.43
C ASN A 259 18.76 7.00 2.38
N GLN A 260 19.56 6.21 1.68
CA GLN A 260 19.07 5.21 0.74
C GLN A 260 18.35 4.06 1.45
N LYS A 261 18.87 3.59 2.58
CA LYS A 261 18.18 2.60 3.40
C LYS A 261 16.85 3.14 3.95
N LEU A 262 16.85 4.42 4.39
CA LEU A 262 15.65 5.09 4.89
C LEU A 262 14.56 5.19 3.82
N LEU A 263 14.93 5.52 2.57
CA LEU A 263 14.01 5.55 1.42
C LEU A 263 13.30 4.21 1.20
N LEU A 264 14.04 3.10 1.32
CA LEU A 264 13.48 1.75 1.16
C LEU A 264 12.50 1.35 2.28
N CYS A 265 12.65 1.95 3.45
CA CYS A 265 11.82 1.74 4.63
C CYS A 265 10.80 2.87 4.83
N ASP A 266 10.69 3.80 3.86
CA ASP A 266 9.78 4.93 3.95
C ASP A 266 8.32 4.45 3.98
N ALA A 267 7.59 4.88 5.02
CA ALA A 267 6.17 4.56 5.16
C ALA A 267 5.38 5.15 3.98
N GLN A 268 4.69 4.32 3.23
CA GLN A 268 3.91 4.76 2.10
C GLN A 268 2.45 5.00 2.49
N THR A 269 1.81 5.94 1.82
CA THR A 269 0.36 6.10 1.79
C THR A 269 -0.12 5.78 0.38
N SER A 270 -1.07 4.88 0.26
CA SER A 270 -1.62 4.44 -1.02
C SER A 270 -0.53 4.05 -2.02
N GLY A 271 0.43 3.26 -1.58
CA GLY A 271 1.52 2.76 -2.41
C GLY A 271 1.05 1.76 -3.46
N GLY A 272 1.99 1.25 -4.25
CA GLY A 272 1.70 0.27 -5.28
C GLY A 272 1.62 -1.16 -4.75
N LEU A 273 1.17 -2.07 -5.59
CA LEU A 273 1.23 -3.49 -5.30
C LEU A 273 2.67 -4.00 -5.42
N LEU A 274 3.06 -4.85 -4.48
CA LEU A 274 4.25 -5.70 -4.52
C LEU A 274 3.80 -7.10 -4.92
N ILE A 275 4.21 -7.56 -6.10
CA ILE A 275 3.72 -8.78 -6.72
C ILE A 275 4.86 -9.78 -6.89
N SER A 276 4.69 -10.99 -6.33
CA SER A 276 5.55 -12.15 -6.57
C SER A 276 4.91 -13.05 -7.62
N ILE A 277 5.56 -13.20 -8.78
CA ILE A 277 4.97 -13.86 -9.94
C ILE A 277 6.05 -14.60 -10.77
N GLN A 278 5.67 -15.69 -11.44
CA GLN A 278 6.59 -16.42 -12.31
C GLN A 278 7.19 -15.54 -13.40
N PRO A 279 8.48 -15.75 -13.80
CA PRO A 279 9.18 -14.89 -14.77
C PRO A 279 8.44 -14.66 -16.08
N LYS A 280 7.85 -15.73 -16.67
CA LYS A 280 7.09 -15.66 -17.93
C LYS A 280 5.86 -14.76 -17.86
N ASP A 281 5.23 -14.69 -16.69
CA ASP A 281 4.02 -13.91 -16.47
C ASP A 281 4.38 -12.50 -15.97
N ALA A 282 5.55 -12.32 -15.35
CA ALA A 282 6.11 -11.00 -15.01
C ALA A 282 6.31 -10.12 -16.26
N GLU A 283 6.86 -10.68 -17.34
CA GLU A 283 7.03 -9.95 -18.62
C GLU A 283 5.67 -9.53 -19.21
N LYS A 284 4.67 -10.43 -19.16
CA LYS A 284 3.33 -10.09 -19.62
C LYS A 284 2.70 -9.00 -18.78
N PHE A 285 2.82 -9.09 -17.43
CA PHE A 285 2.32 -8.06 -16.53
C PHE A 285 2.92 -6.69 -16.86
N LEU A 286 4.23 -6.60 -17.00
CA LEU A 286 4.92 -5.35 -17.31
C LEU A 286 4.46 -4.75 -18.65
N ASN A 287 4.23 -5.60 -19.66
CA ASN A 287 3.75 -5.17 -20.97
C ASN A 287 2.28 -4.68 -20.93
N GLU A 288 1.40 -5.38 -20.24
CA GLU A 288 -0.05 -5.05 -20.17
C GLU A 288 -0.31 -3.87 -19.23
N PHE A 289 0.34 -3.82 -18.08
CA PHE A 289 0.19 -2.73 -17.11
C PHE A 289 0.79 -1.42 -17.66
N GLY A 290 1.96 -1.51 -18.30
CA GLY A 290 2.69 -0.37 -18.89
C GLY A 290 3.60 0.36 -17.89
N GLY A 291 4.39 1.25 -18.41
CA GLY A 291 5.60 1.93 -17.98
C GLY A 291 5.91 2.30 -16.53
N LYS A 292 4.97 2.22 -15.57
CA LYS A 292 5.24 2.58 -14.17
C LYS A 292 5.70 1.40 -13.32
N ALA A 293 5.31 0.16 -13.68
CA ALA A 293 5.72 -1.02 -12.93
C ALA A 293 7.16 -1.42 -13.28
N LYS A 294 7.90 -1.86 -12.26
CA LYS A 294 9.29 -2.32 -12.41
C LYS A 294 9.49 -3.69 -11.76
N LYS A 295 10.29 -4.52 -12.42
CA LYS A 295 10.89 -5.67 -11.74
C LYS A 295 11.99 -5.13 -10.84
N ILE A 296 11.83 -5.34 -9.53
CA ILE A 296 12.79 -4.84 -8.53
C ILE A 296 13.72 -5.92 -7.98
N GLY A 297 13.46 -7.20 -8.26
CA GLY A 297 14.24 -8.30 -7.74
C GLY A 297 13.61 -9.66 -7.98
N GLU A 298 14.02 -10.63 -7.16
CA GLU A 298 13.63 -12.04 -7.29
C GLU A 298 13.46 -12.68 -5.91
N ILE A 299 12.60 -13.70 -5.85
CA ILE A 299 12.45 -14.58 -4.68
C ILE A 299 13.48 -15.71 -4.76
N GLU A 300 14.14 -15.99 -3.64
CA GLU A 300 15.15 -17.01 -3.48
C GLU A 300 14.78 -18.03 -2.41
N PRO A 301 15.43 -19.20 -2.36
CA PRO A 301 15.30 -20.12 -1.22
C PRO A 301 15.61 -19.41 0.10
N ARG A 302 14.92 -19.83 1.18
CA ARG A 302 15.06 -19.20 2.51
C ARG A 302 16.51 -19.12 2.96
N ARG A 303 16.92 -17.93 3.39
CA ARG A 303 18.20 -17.57 4.01
C ARG A 303 17.97 -17.13 5.46
N VAL A 304 19.05 -16.88 6.21
CA VAL A 304 18.98 -16.36 7.59
C VAL A 304 18.20 -15.03 7.62
N ASN A 305 18.65 -14.05 6.83
CA ASN A 305 17.91 -12.82 6.64
C ASN A 305 16.94 -12.96 5.47
N PRO A 306 15.65 -12.68 5.68
CA PRO A 306 14.64 -12.82 4.63
C PRO A 306 14.84 -11.87 3.45
N VAL A 307 15.49 -10.72 3.64
CA VAL A 307 15.68 -9.74 2.58
C VAL A 307 17.17 -9.42 2.38
N THR A 308 17.60 -9.37 1.14
CA THR A 308 18.92 -8.87 0.72
C THR A 308 18.74 -7.72 -0.26
N ILE A 309 19.47 -6.61 -0.03
CA ILE A 309 19.41 -5.43 -0.89
C ILE A 309 20.81 -5.14 -1.46
N ASN A 310 20.91 -5.24 -2.78
CA ASN A 310 22.10 -4.94 -3.56
C ASN A 310 22.13 -3.48 -4.02
N PHE A 311 23.34 -3.08 -4.59
CA PHE A 311 23.57 -1.74 -5.10
C PHE A 311 24.36 -1.78 -6.41
#